data_d8d1a6ff8c60e0b077f1198bb01317eb
#
_entry.id   d8d1a6ff8c60e0b077f1198bb01317eb
#
_cell.length_a   1.000
_cell.length_b   1.000
_cell.length_c   1.000
_cell.angle_alpha   90.00
_cell.angle_beta   90.00
_cell.angle_gamma   90.00
#
_symmetry.space_group_name_H-M   'P 1'
#
loop_
_entity.id
_entity.type
_entity.pdbx_description
1 polymer ?
#
loop_
_entity_poly.entity_id
_entity_poly.type
_entity_poly.pdbx_seq_one_letter_code
_entity_poly.pdbx_strand_id
1 'polypeptide(L)'
;TNQWGDYETASVKKNSTVRVKGGIKSPILKDITETTDVTVIEQGDKWSKILTADGIIGYVQNKRMSDISTKTRTSDFTPDTFAHITKDFNICMAWHQVTNSSANANIASVLSSTKGVNVISPTWFYLNDNNGNLANLASLDYVNYCHSQGVEVWALVSNLENKDADSAEVLTHTSKRQNLVNQIVSMAIQYNLDGINLDFESLNQSKVGDAYIEFVRELSIKCANNGIVLSVDNYVPTSYTAFYNRAEQANFADYIVIMGYDEHYAGGDAGSVSSIGWVKQGVADTLTEVPADQIILGMPFYTRVWQLTPKDTSSKDSSDSNDSSYDVSSKIYGMRAADALLTDNDVTKTWDQESGQNYAEFTSGDSTFKVWLEDANSAEERLKIVKDNKLA
;
A
#
# COMPACT_ATOMS: atom_id res chain seq x y z
N THR A 1 -28.93 -8.68 8.33
CA THR A 1 -27.54 -8.72 8.79
C THR A 1 -27.52 -9.33 10.18
N ASN A 2 -26.86 -10.46 10.35
CA ASN A 2 -26.67 -11.04 11.67
C ASN A 2 -25.72 -10.12 12.46
N GLN A 3 -26.20 -9.58 13.56
CA GLN A 3 -25.33 -8.93 14.54
C GLN A 3 -24.72 -10.00 15.43
N TRP A 4 -23.41 -10.04 15.47
CA TRP A 4 -22.64 -10.86 16.41
C TRP A 4 -22.49 -10.09 17.73
N GLY A 5 -22.33 -10.80 18.83
CA GLY A 5 -22.24 -10.24 20.18
C GLY A 5 -23.50 -10.43 21.00
N ASP A 6 -23.60 -9.66 22.05
CA ASP A 6 -24.70 -9.76 23.00
C ASP A 6 -26.00 -9.18 22.43
N TYR A 7 -27.09 -9.90 22.68
CA TYR A 7 -28.43 -9.47 22.34
C TYR A 7 -29.43 -9.86 23.43
N GLU A 8 -30.47 -9.05 23.59
CA GLU A 8 -31.53 -9.31 24.54
C GLU A 8 -32.59 -10.21 23.92
N THR A 9 -33.07 -11.18 24.72
CA THR A 9 -34.08 -12.14 24.30
C THR A 9 -35.10 -12.35 25.39
N ALA A 10 -36.33 -12.71 25.01
CA ALA A 10 -37.40 -13.13 25.91
C ALA A 10 -38.22 -14.22 25.23
N SER A 11 -38.83 -15.11 26.04
CA SER A 11 -39.77 -16.13 25.54
C SER A 11 -41.20 -15.68 25.77
N VAL A 12 -42.10 -15.98 24.86
CA VAL A 12 -43.53 -15.71 24.98
C VAL A 12 -44.17 -16.67 25.99
N LYS A 13 -44.81 -16.15 27.07
CA LYS A 13 -45.45 -16.94 28.14
C LYS A 13 -46.84 -17.43 27.79
N LYS A 14 -47.53 -16.76 26.89
CA LYS A 14 -48.89 -17.09 26.40
C LYS A 14 -49.04 -16.59 24.98
N ASN A 15 -49.84 -17.29 24.18
CA ASN A 15 -50.18 -16.89 22.84
C ASN A 15 -50.45 -15.37 22.75
N SER A 16 -49.85 -14.70 21.84
CA SER A 16 -49.87 -13.26 21.71
C SER A 16 -49.77 -12.82 20.25
N THR A 17 -49.80 -11.53 20.01
CA THR A 17 -49.70 -10.93 18.69
C THR A 17 -48.58 -9.93 18.63
N VAL A 18 -47.80 -9.99 17.56
CA VAL A 18 -46.87 -8.91 17.18
C VAL A 18 -47.66 -7.81 16.43
N ARG A 19 -47.52 -6.58 16.85
CA ARG A 19 -48.28 -5.45 16.30
C ARG A 19 -47.40 -4.37 15.73
N VAL A 20 -47.94 -3.57 14.83
CA VAL A 20 -47.24 -2.45 14.17
C VAL A 20 -46.73 -1.40 15.17
N LYS A 21 -47.53 -1.14 16.24
CA LYS A 21 -47.19 -0.19 17.32
C LYS A 21 -47.61 -0.76 18.67
N GLY A 22 -47.05 -0.23 19.75
CA GLY A 22 -47.39 -0.59 21.10
C GLY A 22 -48.83 -0.18 21.49
N GLY A 23 -49.82 -1.05 21.23
CA GLY A 23 -51.23 -0.79 21.59
C GLY A 23 -52.18 -1.89 21.11
N ILE A 24 -53.21 -2.18 21.94
CA ILE A 24 -54.16 -3.27 21.64
C ILE A 24 -55.01 -3.01 20.38
N LYS A 25 -55.15 -1.75 19.97
CA LYS A 25 -55.87 -1.35 18.76
C LYS A 25 -54.97 -1.27 17.51
N SER A 26 -53.64 -1.45 17.67
CA SER A 26 -52.71 -1.45 16.55
C SER A 26 -52.91 -2.69 15.66
N PRO A 27 -52.75 -2.58 14.34
CA PRO A 27 -52.81 -3.73 13.43
C PRO A 27 -51.88 -4.88 13.86
N ILE A 28 -52.36 -6.11 13.65
CA ILE A 28 -51.59 -7.31 13.91
C ILE A 28 -50.72 -7.60 12.70
N LEU A 29 -49.41 -7.84 12.93
CA LEU A 29 -48.44 -8.30 11.94
C LEU A 29 -48.38 -9.82 11.88
N LYS A 30 -48.39 -10.45 13.08
CA LYS A 30 -48.25 -11.90 13.24
C LYS A 30 -48.78 -12.38 14.58
N ASP A 31 -49.34 -13.57 14.57
CA ASP A 31 -49.61 -14.33 15.81
C ASP A 31 -48.36 -15.10 16.22
N ILE A 32 -48.03 -15.10 17.51
CA ILE A 32 -46.92 -15.83 18.10
C ILE A 32 -47.45 -16.71 19.23
N THR A 33 -46.92 -17.92 19.29
CA THR A 33 -47.36 -18.93 20.27
C THR A 33 -46.52 -18.87 21.54
N GLU A 34 -47.05 -19.48 22.59
CA GLU A 34 -46.34 -19.74 23.84
C GLU A 34 -44.99 -20.45 23.51
N THR A 35 -43.95 -20.15 24.27
CA THR A 35 -42.57 -20.64 24.11
C THR A 35 -41.80 -20.10 22.88
N THR A 36 -42.39 -19.22 22.04
CA THR A 36 -41.65 -18.56 20.96
C THR A 36 -40.60 -17.63 21.56
N ASP A 37 -39.35 -17.83 21.20
CA ASP A 37 -38.27 -16.89 21.54
C ASP A 37 -38.27 -15.68 20.57
N VAL A 38 -38.09 -14.51 21.14
CA VAL A 38 -37.98 -13.24 20.36
C VAL A 38 -36.78 -12.46 20.81
N THR A 39 -36.15 -11.78 19.87
CA THR A 39 -35.07 -10.81 20.19
C THR A 39 -35.74 -9.49 20.61
N VAL A 40 -35.34 -8.92 21.74
CA VAL A 40 -35.82 -7.63 22.22
C VAL A 40 -34.93 -6.54 21.62
N ILE A 41 -35.50 -5.66 20.79
CA ILE A 41 -34.76 -4.54 20.16
C ILE A 41 -34.78 -3.31 21.06
N GLU A 42 -35.95 -3.08 21.70
CA GLU A 42 -36.17 -1.91 22.56
C GLU A 42 -37.18 -2.26 23.67
N GLN A 43 -36.79 -2.07 24.90
CA GLN A 43 -37.66 -2.29 26.04
C GLN A 43 -38.45 -1.01 26.36
N GLY A 44 -39.76 -1.10 26.34
CA GLY A 44 -40.64 -0.02 26.78
C GLY A 44 -41.45 -0.41 28.03
N ASP A 45 -42.24 0.51 28.61
CA ASP A 45 -42.97 0.32 29.87
C ASP A 45 -44.00 -0.81 29.81
N LYS A 46 -44.80 -0.88 28.77
CA LYS A 46 -45.91 -1.85 28.63
C LYS A 46 -45.80 -2.72 27.39
N TRP A 47 -45.07 -2.25 26.40
CA TRP A 47 -44.84 -2.89 25.11
C TRP A 47 -43.37 -2.78 24.75
N SER A 48 -42.76 -3.87 24.34
CA SER A 48 -41.40 -3.88 23.82
C SER A 48 -41.40 -4.15 22.33
N LYS A 49 -40.48 -3.52 21.63
CA LYS A 49 -40.19 -3.76 20.22
C LYS A 49 -39.32 -5.00 20.10
N ILE A 50 -39.77 -5.93 19.29
CA ILE A 50 -39.12 -7.24 19.16
C ILE A 50 -38.87 -7.58 17.70
N LEU A 51 -37.94 -8.53 17.46
CA LEU A 51 -37.70 -9.20 16.21
C LEU A 51 -38.00 -10.70 16.40
N THR A 52 -38.82 -11.24 15.51
CA THR A 52 -39.09 -12.69 15.46
C THR A 52 -38.02 -13.41 14.65
N ALA A 53 -37.91 -14.73 14.80
CA ALA A 53 -36.93 -15.54 14.06
C ALA A 53 -37.08 -15.46 12.52
N ASP A 54 -38.28 -15.22 12.02
CA ASP A 54 -38.59 -15.02 10.61
C ASP A 54 -38.50 -13.56 10.14
N GLY A 55 -37.90 -12.67 10.96
CA GLY A 55 -37.55 -11.32 10.55
C GLY A 55 -38.62 -10.25 10.74
N ILE A 56 -39.76 -10.54 11.36
CA ILE A 56 -40.80 -9.56 11.62
C ILE A 56 -40.43 -8.67 12.80
N ILE A 57 -40.40 -7.36 12.59
CA ILE A 57 -40.20 -6.36 13.65
C ILE A 57 -41.55 -5.75 14.03
N GLY A 58 -41.86 -5.75 15.34
CA GLY A 58 -43.09 -5.18 15.86
C GLY A 58 -43.12 -5.15 17.38
N TYR A 59 -44.30 -4.94 17.97
CA TYR A 59 -44.46 -4.73 19.41
C TYR A 59 -45.27 -5.87 20.04
N VAL A 60 -44.79 -6.34 21.18
CA VAL A 60 -45.47 -7.34 22.06
C VAL A 60 -45.61 -6.76 23.44
N GLN A 61 -46.73 -7.11 24.13
CA GLN A 61 -46.96 -6.70 25.53
C GLN A 61 -45.96 -7.37 26.46
N ASN A 62 -45.29 -6.59 27.32
CA ASN A 62 -44.30 -7.12 28.30
C ASN A 62 -44.88 -8.20 29.19
N LYS A 63 -46.13 -8.06 29.64
CA LYS A 63 -46.79 -9.10 30.46
C LYS A 63 -46.97 -10.46 29.78
N ARG A 64 -46.74 -10.52 28.46
CA ARG A 64 -46.83 -11.73 27.64
C ARG A 64 -45.48 -12.40 27.42
N MET A 65 -44.41 -11.74 27.83
CA MET A 65 -43.02 -12.22 27.67
C MET A 65 -42.45 -12.62 29.05
N SER A 66 -41.44 -13.47 29.04
CA SER A 66 -40.56 -13.75 30.18
C SER A 66 -39.74 -12.51 30.54
N ASP A 67 -39.01 -12.60 31.65
CA ASP A 67 -37.94 -11.64 31.92
C ASP A 67 -36.94 -11.66 30.76
N ILE A 68 -36.39 -10.48 30.45
CA ILE A 68 -35.40 -10.33 29.41
C ILE A 68 -34.07 -10.90 29.91
N SER A 69 -33.42 -11.67 29.07
CA SER A 69 -32.10 -12.24 29.35
C SER A 69 -31.15 -11.88 28.18
N THR A 70 -29.89 -11.67 28.53
CA THR A 70 -28.85 -11.47 27.51
C THR A 70 -28.34 -12.83 27.05
N LYS A 71 -28.27 -13.02 25.73
CA LYS A 71 -27.60 -14.16 25.09
C LYS A 71 -26.50 -13.60 24.19
N THR A 72 -25.40 -14.34 24.09
CA THR A 72 -24.31 -13.99 23.17
C THR A 72 -24.44 -14.80 21.89
N ARG A 73 -24.43 -14.14 20.76
CA ARG A 73 -24.33 -14.78 19.43
C ARG A 73 -22.88 -14.71 18.99
N THR A 74 -22.22 -15.86 18.96
CA THR A 74 -20.85 -15.99 18.44
C THR A 74 -20.88 -16.44 16.99
N SER A 75 -19.91 -15.98 16.21
CA SER A 75 -19.66 -16.53 14.89
C SER A 75 -18.88 -17.83 15.04
N ASP A 76 -19.28 -18.84 14.30
CA ASP A 76 -18.53 -20.07 14.05
C ASP A 76 -17.69 -19.97 12.77
N PHE A 77 -17.65 -18.77 12.16
CA PHE A 77 -16.85 -18.48 10.99
C PHE A 77 -15.36 -18.61 11.34
N THR A 78 -14.70 -19.47 10.64
CA THR A 78 -13.23 -19.55 10.65
C THR A 78 -12.74 -18.72 9.47
N PRO A 79 -11.93 -17.69 9.70
CA PRO A 79 -11.34 -16.93 8.59
C PRO A 79 -10.56 -17.83 7.65
N ASP A 80 -10.59 -17.52 6.36
CA ASP A 80 -9.73 -18.17 5.39
C ASP A 80 -8.26 -17.93 5.76
N THR A 81 -7.44 -18.95 5.55
CA THR A 81 -5.99 -18.84 5.67
C THR A 81 -5.40 -18.69 4.28
N PHE A 82 -4.57 -17.67 4.11
CA PHE A 82 -3.88 -17.42 2.85
C PHE A 82 -2.48 -18.03 2.91
N ALA A 83 -2.09 -18.73 1.85
CA ALA A 83 -0.75 -19.28 1.71
C ALA A 83 0.11 -18.29 0.91
N HIS A 84 1.31 -18.05 1.39
CA HIS A 84 2.28 -17.16 0.76
C HIS A 84 3.50 -17.94 0.28
N ILE A 85 4.10 -17.49 -0.82
CA ILE A 85 5.40 -17.98 -1.27
C ILE A 85 6.47 -17.23 -0.47
N THR A 86 7.02 -17.89 0.54
CA THR A 86 8.08 -17.30 1.38
C THR A 86 9.46 -17.73 0.90
N LYS A 87 10.45 -16.86 1.06
CA LYS A 87 11.86 -17.16 0.78
C LYS A 87 12.57 -17.59 2.05
N ASP A 88 13.57 -18.46 1.92
CA ASP A 88 14.43 -18.94 3.00
C ASP A 88 15.69 -18.06 3.21
N PHE A 89 15.72 -16.90 2.55
CA PHE A 89 16.78 -15.90 2.64
C PHE A 89 16.21 -14.50 2.84
N ASN A 90 16.97 -13.59 3.43
CA ASN A 90 16.58 -12.18 3.51
C ASN A 90 16.62 -11.56 2.11
N ILE A 91 15.57 -10.88 1.73
CA ILE A 91 15.44 -10.30 0.39
C ILE A 91 16.29 -9.05 0.30
N CYS A 92 17.28 -9.08 -0.59
CA CYS A 92 18.03 -7.91 -1.00
C CYS A 92 17.71 -7.61 -2.46
N MET A 93 16.61 -6.87 -2.67
CA MET A 93 16.10 -6.54 -4.00
C MET A 93 16.66 -5.22 -4.49
N ALA A 94 16.96 -5.13 -5.79
CA ALA A 94 17.34 -3.90 -6.45
C ALA A 94 16.45 -3.64 -7.67
N TRP A 95 15.85 -2.45 -7.77
CA TRP A 95 15.20 -2.00 -9.00
C TRP A 95 16.26 -1.62 -10.05
N HIS A 96 16.14 -2.20 -11.23
CA HIS A 96 16.99 -1.89 -12.37
C HIS A 96 16.18 -1.16 -13.44
N GLN A 97 16.46 0.12 -13.62
CA GLN A 97 15.77 0.93 -14.60
C GLN A 97 16.14 0.51 -16.03
N VAL A 98 15.17 -0.03 -16.75
CA VAL A 98 15.27 -0.43 -18.15
C VAL A 98 14.34 0.44 -18.99
N THR A 99 14.88 1.45 -19.66
CA THR A 99 14.09 2.42 -20.42
C THR A 99 13.84 2.00 -21.87
N ASN A 100 14.57 1.01 -22.34
CA ASN A 100 14.45 0.42 -23.69
C ASN A 100 15.09 -0.96 -23.74
N SER A 101 14.78 -1.75 -24.75
CA SER A 101 15.25 -3.13 -24.86
C SER A 101 16.78 -3.26 -24.90
N SER A 102 17.53 -2.26 -25.40
CA SER A 102 19.00 -2.30 -25.45
C SER A 102 19.63 -2.14 -24.05
N ALA A 103 18.93 -1.51 -23.10
CA ALA A 103 19.41 -1.36 -21.72
C ALA A 103 19.55 -2.70 -20.99
N ASN A 104 18.85 -3.74 -21.43
CA ASN A 104 18.98 -5.10 -20.88
C ASN A 104 20.42 -5.64 -20.94
N ALA A 105 21.20 -5.22 -21.93
CA ALA A 105 22.60 -5.65 -22.10
C ALA A 105 23.51 -5.21 -20.92
N ASN A 106 23.08 -4.25 -20.11
CA ASN A 106 23.87 -3.72 -18.99
C ASN A 106 23.85 -4.63 -17.75
N ILE A 107 22.99 -5.65 -17.71
CA ILE A 107 22.79 -6.49 -16.50
C ILE A 107 24.11 -7.09 -15.96
N ALA A 108 25.00 -7.55 -16.84
CA ALA A 108 26.28 -8.13 -16.42
C ALA A 108 27.16 -7.09 -15.69
N SER A 109 27.18 -5.85 -16.19
CA SER A 109 27.90 -4.75 -15.54
C SER A 109 27.25 -4.34 -14.22
N VAL A 110 25.93 -4.33 -14.15
CA VAL A 110 25.17 -4.00 -12.92
C VAL A 110 25.49 -5.04 -11.85
N LEU A 111 25.30 -6.32 -12.10
CA LEU A 111 25.53 -7.38 -11.09
C LEU A 111 27.00 -7.49 -10.69
N SER A 112 27.96 -7.29 -11.60
CA SER A 112 29.39 -7.32 -11.27
C SER A 112 29.82 -6.18 -10.35
N SER A 113 29.08 -5.08 -10.32
CA SER A 113 29.34 -3.89 -9.48
C SER A 113 28.53 -3.88 -8.17
N THR A 114 27.67 -4.86 -7.96
CA THR A 114 26.84 -4.99 -6.75
C THR A 114 27.30 -6.17 -5.88
N LYS A 115 26.95 -6.13 -4.59
CA LYS A 115 27.19 -7.24 -3.67
C LYS A 115 25.93 -7.47 -2.84
N GLY A 116 25.57 -8.75 -2.64
CA GLY A 116 24.47 -9.15 -1.78
C GLY A 116 23.09 -9.07 -2.40
N VAL A 117 22.95 -8.55 -3.64
CA VAL A 117 21.66 -8.57 -4.36
C VAL A 117 21.33 -10.01 -4.73
N ASN A 118 20.18 -10.49 -4.28
CA ASN A 118 19.65 -11.83 -4.58
C ASN A 118 18.33 -11.79 -5.35
N VAL A 119 17.71 -10.61 -5.47
CA VAL A 119 16.55 -10.35 -6.30
C VAL A 119 16.78 -9.08 -7.12
N ILE A 120 16.49 -9.11 -8.41
CA ILE A 120 16.50 -7.92 -9.25
C ILE A 120 15.13 -7.68 -9.85
N SER A 121 14.68 -6.42 -9.83
CA SER A 121 13.39 -6.00 -10.34
C SER A 121 13.58 -5.03 -11.51
N PRO A 122 13.67 -5.53 -12.76
CA PRO A 122 13.79 -4.66 -13.93
C PRO A 122 12.44 -4.01 -14.26
N THR A 123 12.46 -2.73 -14.65
CA THR A 123 11.26 -1.94 -15.03
C THR A 123 10.79 -2.31 -16.44
N TRP A 124 10.25 -3.51 -16.60
CA TRP A 124 9.99 -4.07 -17.94
C TRP A 124 8.58 -3.91 -18.45
N PHE A 125 7.60 -3.96 -17.56
CA PHE A 125 6.21 -3.98 -17.95
C PHE A 125 5.49 -2.73 -17.47
N TYR A 126 4.62 -2.19 -18.31
CA TYR A 126 3.76 -1.10 -17.90
C TYR A 126 2.41 -1.16 -18.62
N LEU A 127 1.38 -0.61 -17.97
CA LEU A 127 0.07 -0.47 -18.57
C LEU A 127 0.16 0.41 -19.82
N ASN A 128 -0.19 -0.16 -20.98
CA ASN A 128 0.03 0.48 -22.26
C ASN A 128 -1.20 1.16 -22.86
N ASP A 129 -2.41 0.72 -22.47
CA ASP A 129 -3.65 1.31 -22.97
C ASP A 129 -4.84 1.04 -22.04
N ASN A 130 -6.00 1.61 -22.40
CA ASN A 130 -7.26 1.47 -21.66
C ASN A 130 -7.98 0.13 -21.85
N ASN A 131 -7.39 -0.83 -22.54
CA ASN A 131 -7.89 -2.21 -22.67
C ASN A 131 -7.17 -3.19 -21.73
N GLY A 132 -6.19 -2.69 -20.96
CA GLY A 132 -5.37 -3.50 -20.08
C GLY A 132 -4.26 -4.26 -20.81
N ASN A 133 -3.79 -3.76 -21.97
CA ASN A 133 -2.62 -4.32 -22.63
C ASN A 133 -1.33 -3.83 -21.98
N LEU A 134 -0.31 -4.71 -21.92
CA LEU A 134 1.01 -4.40 -21.41
C LEU A 134 1.99 -4.02 -22.52
N ALA A 135 2.82 -3.02 -22.26
CA ALA A 135 4.10 -2.87 -22.94
C ALA A 135 5.13 -3.83 -22.32
N ASN A 136 6.12 -4.23 -23.13
CA ASN A 136 7.05 -5.27 -22.75
C ASN A 136 8.46 -4.96 -23.23
N LEU A 137 9.41 -4.83 -22.29
CA LEU A 137 10.84 -4.66 -22.53
C LEU A 137 11.67 -5.88 -22.08
N ALA A 138 11.03 -6.96 -21.64
CA ALA A 138 11.70 -8.11 -21.06
C ALA A 138 12.66 -8.83 -22.03
N SER A 139 13.68 -9.46 -21.46
CA SER A 139 14.72 -10.20 -22.17
C SER A 139 14.97 -11.53 -21.49
N LEU A 140 14.80 -12.64 -22.23
CA LEU A 140 15.11 -13.96 -21.73
C LEU A 140 16.61 -14.13 -21.44
N ASP A 141 17.49 -13.51 -22.24
CA ASP A 141 18.94 -13.56 -22.01
C ASP A 141 19.32 -12.88 -20.69
N TYR A 142 18.63 -11.79 -20.34
CA TYR A 142 18.78 -11.14 -19.04
C TYR A 142 18.40 -12.09 -17.89
N VAL A 143 17.24 -12.75 -17.97
CA VAL A 143 16.79 -13.68 -16.93
C VAL A 143 17.76 -14.85 -16.81
N ASN A 144 18.15 -15.47 -17.92
CA ASN A 144 19.10 -16.57 -17.93
C ASN A 144 20.46 -16.15 -17.30
N TYR A 145 20.92 -14.94 -17.57
CA TYR A 145 22.12 -14.41 -16.94
C TYR A 145 21.96 -14.27 -15.43
N CYS A 146 20.88 -13.65 -14.95
CA CYS A 146 20.59 -13.51 -13.52
C CYS A 146 20.53 -14.86 -12.82
N HIS A 147 19.80 -15.82 -13.37
CA HIS A 147 19.71 -17.17 -12.82
C HIS A 147 21.08 -17.87 -12.76
N SER A 148 21.95 -17.66 -13.77
CA SER A 148 23.33 -18.18 -13.75
C SER A 148 24.17 -17.61 -12.63
N GLN A 149 23.80 -16.44 -12.10
CA GLN A 149 24.46 -15.78 -10.96
C GLN A 149 23.75 -16.05 -9.63
N GLY A 150 22.69 -16.87 -9.61
CA GLY A 150 21.90 -17.15 -8.41
C GLY A 150 21.02 -15.98 -7.98
N VAL A 151 20.64 -15.10 -8.91
CA VAL A 151 19.79 -13.92 -8.66
C VAL A 151 18.41 -14.17 -9.27
N GLU A 152 17.34 -14.04 -8.46
CA GLU A 152 15.97 -14.11 -8.92
C GLU A 152 15.57 -12.82 -9.66
N VAL A 153 14.60 -12.95 -10.59
CA VAL A 153 14.06 -11.83 -11.36
C VAL A 153 12.59 -11.64 -11.04
N TRP A 154 12.27 -10.57 -10.31
CA TRP A 154 10.89 -10.15 -10.02
C TRP A 154 10.57 -8.92 -10.86
N ALA A 155 10.05 -9.12 -12.07
CA ALA A 155 9.88 -8.02 -13.00
C ALA A 155 8.83 -7.02 -12.51
N LEU A 156 9.19 -5.73 -12.60
CA LEU A 156 8.30 -4.63 -12.22
C LEU A 156 7.22 -4.43 -13.28
N VAL A 157 6.01 -4.21 -12.80
CA VAL A 157 4.82 -3.85 -13.58
C VAL A 157 4.26 -2.53 -13.05
N SER A 158 4.32 -1.48 -13.87
CA SER A 158 3.88 -0.14 -13.45
C SER A 158 2.72 0.41 -14.28
N ASN A 159 2.24 1.59 -13.90
CA ASN A 159 1.18 2.31 -14.61
C ASN A 159 1.56 3.76 -14.97
N LEU A 160 2.83 4.15 -14.83
CA LEU A 160 3.25 5.55 -14.90
C LEU A 160 3.80 5.97 -16.29
N GLU A 161 4.28 5.04 -17.11
CA GLU A 161 5.02 5.34 -18.33
C GLU A 161 4.12 5.87 -19.45
N ASN A 162 2.92 5.33 -19.60
CA ASN A 162 1.96 5.80 -20.59
C ASN A 162 0.87 6.64 -19.93
N LYS A 163 0.96 7.96 -20.08
CA LYS A 163 -0.01 8.92 -19.51
C LYS A 163 -1.39 8.91 -20.17
N ASP A 164 -1.52 8.28 -21.34
CA ASP A 164 -2.79 8.11 -22.04
C ASP A 164 -3.57 6.87 -21.54
N ALA A 165 -2.92 5.99 -20.77
CA ALA A 165 -3.56 4.85 -20.14
C ALA A 165 -4.17 5.25 -18.78
N ASP A 166 -5.50 5.10 -18.64
CA ASP A 166 -6.22 5.36 -17.39
C ASP A 166 -6.36 4.07 -16.57
N SER A 167 -5.58 3.99 -15.50
CA SER A 167 -5.61 2.85 -14.57
C SER A 167 -7.00 2.59 -13.99
N ALA A 168 -7.78 3.64 -13.72
CA ALA A 168 -9.13 3.48 -13.19
C ALA A 168 -10.06 2.83 -14.22
N GLU A 169 -9.95 3.21 -15.50
CA GLU A 169 -10.71 2.59 -16.60
C GLU A 169 -10.40 1.10 -16.73
N VAL A 170 -9.15 0.70 -16.55
CA VAL A 170 -8.73 -0.70 -16.64
C VAL A 170 -9.16 -1.50 -15.41
N LEU A 171 -8.90 -0.97 -14.21
CA LEU A 171 -9.11 -1.70 -12.97
C LEU A 171 -10.59 -1.88 -12.62
N THR A 172 -11.45 -0.91 -12.93
CA THR A 172 -12.90 -0.96 -12.62
C THR A 172 -13.70 -1.82 -13.58
N HIS A 173 -13.16 -2.17 -14.77
CA HIS A 173 -13.82 -3.02 -15.74
C HIS A 173 -13.26 -4.44 -15.71
N THR A 174 -14.04 -5.40 -15.25
CA THR A 174 -13.62 -6.80 -15.05
C THR A 174 -12.89 -7.39 -16.25
N SER A 175 -13.40 -7.20 -17.47
CA SER A 175 -12.78 -7.78 -18.69
C SER A 175 -11.41 -7.19 -18.99
N LYS A 176 -11.20 -5.89 -18.73
CA LYS A 176 -9.92 -5.20 -18.93
C LYS A 176 -8.92 -5.58 -17.84
N ARG A 177 -9.37 -5.61 -16.58
CA ARG A 177 -8.59 -6.07 -15.45
C ARG A 177 -8.13 -7.53 -15.63
N GLN A 178 -9.02 -8.41 -16.07
CA GLN A 178 -8.66 -9.79 -16.38
C GLN A 178 -7.68 -9.90 -17.56
N ASN A 179 -7.80 -9.04 -18.58
CA ASN A 179 -6.83 -8.99 -19.67
C ASN A 179 -5.45 -8.62 -19.13
N LEU A 180 -5.35 -7.58 -18.30
CA LEU A 180 -4.11 -7.16 -17.67
C LEU A 180 -3.48 -8.29 -16.83
N VAL A 181 -4.25 -8.89 -15.93
CA VAL A 181 -3.81 -10.03 -15.10
C VAL A 181 -3.30 -11.19 -15.96
N ASN A 182 -4.03 -11.53 -17.02
CA ASN A 182 -3.63 -12.63 -17.92
C ASN A 182 -2.32 -12.34 -18.63
N GLN A 183 -2.11 -11.11 -19.09
CA GLN A 183 -0.87 -10.73 -19.77
C GLN A 183 0.33 -10.73 -18.79
N ILE A 184 0.17 -10.19 -17.57
CA ILE A 184 1.22 -10.20 -16.55
C ILE A 184 1.70 -11.64 -16.29
N VAL A 185 0.78 -12.54 -15.99
CA VAL A 185 1.13 -13.93 -15.69
C VAL A 185 1.68 -14.68 -16.91
N SER A 186 1.12 -14.42 -18.11
CA SER A 186 1.65 -14.99 -19.34
C SER A 186 3.09 -14.55 -19.63
N MET A 187 3.41 -13.28 -19.38
CA MET A 187 4.79 -12.77 -19.53
C MET A 187 5.71 -13.38 -18.46
N ALA A 188 5.26 -13.51 -17.21
CA ALA A 188 6.06 -14.15 -16.18
C ALA A 188 6.43 -15.59 -16.54
N ILE A 189 5.48 -16.37 -17.04
CA ILE A 189 5.72 -17.75 -17.51
C ILE A 189 6.63 -17.75 -18.76
N GLN A 190 6.35 -16.89 -19.74
CA GLN A 190 7.12 -16.83 -20.98
C GLN A 190 8.59 -16.54 -20.77
N TYR A 191 8.90 -15.63 -19.84
CA TYR A 191 10.26 -15.20 -19.54
C TYR A 191 10.89 -15.96 -18.37
N ASN A 192 10.19 -16.98 -17.82
CA ASN A 192 10.67 -17.76 -16.67
C ASN A 192 11.04 -16.88 -15.47
N LEU A 193 10.15 -15.94 -15.12
CA LEU A 193 10.36 -15.03 -13.99
C LEU A 193 10.06 -15.76 -12.67
N ASP A 194 10.79 -15.39 -11.61
CA ASP A 194 10.60 -15.89 -10.26
C ASP A 194 9.49 -15.14 -9.52
N GLY A 195 9.26 -13.88 -9.92
CA GLY A 195 8.24 -13.04 -9.30
C GLY A 195 7.78 -11.87 -10.19
N ILE A 196 6.74 -11.21 -9.69
CA ILE A 196 6.21 -9.93 -10.17
C ILE A 196 6.32 -8.93 -9.03
N ASN A 197 6.85 -7.75 -9.34
CA ASN A 197 6.85 -6.60 -8.44
C ASN A 197 5.83 -5.59 -9.00
N LEU A 198 4.69 -5.46 -8.33
CA LEU A 198 3.59 -4.60 -8.78
C LEU A 198 3.76 -3.20 -8.21
N ASP A 199 3.97 -2.23 -9.09
CA ASP A 199 4.21 -0.82 -8.77
C ASP A 199 3.14 0.09 -9.41
N PHE A 200 1.93 0.04 -8.83
CA PHE A 200 0.82 0.89 -9.29
C PHE A 200 0.67 2.10 -8.38
N GLU A 201 1.07 3.24 -8.93
CA GLU A 201 1.13 4.50 -8.22
C GLU A 201 0.11 5.53 -8.70
N SER A 202 -0.01 6.63 -7.94
CA SER A 202 -0.84 7.81 -8.29
C SER A 202 -2.31 7.46 -8.62
N LEU A 203 -2.82 6.39 -8.04
CA LEU A 203 -4.21 5.99 -8.22
C LEU A 203 -5.16 7.00 -7.55
N ASN A 204 -6.28 7.26 -8.21
CA ASN A 204 -7.32 8.15 -7.67
C ASN A 204 -8.36 7.34 -6.92
N GLN A 205 -8.40 7.47 -5.58
CA GLN A 205 -9.33 6.74 -4.71
C GLN A 205 -10.79 6.83 -5.17
N SER A 206 -11.25 8.02 -5.54
CA SER A 206 -12.65 8.23 -5.94
C SER A 206 -13.05 7.55 -7.25
N LYS A 207 -12.05 7.22 -8.08
CA LYS A 207 -12.26 6.53 -9.36
C LYS A 207 -12.01 5.02 -9.27
N VAL A 208 -10.99 4.61 -8.52
CA VAL A 208 -10.56 3.20 -8.45
C VAL A 208 -11.34 2.43 -7.39
N GLY A 209 -11.63 3.07 -6.23
CA GLY A 209 -12.29 2.39 -5.10
C GLY A 209 -11.60 1.08 -4.73
N ASP A 210 -12.39 0.03 -4.53
CA ASP A 210 -11.90 -1.30 -4.16
C ASP A 210 -11.36 -2.11 -5.35
N ALA A 211 -11.44 -1.59 -6.58
CA ALA A 211 -11.01 -2.32 -7.78
C ALA A 211 -9.51 -2.59 -7.81
N TYR A 212 -8.70 -1.77 -7.12
CA TYR A 212 -7.27 -2.03 -6.98
C TYR A 212 -7.00 -3.28 -6.12
N ILE A 213 -7.66 -3.42 -4.99
CA ILE A 213 -7.54 -4.61 -4.13
C ILE A 213 -8.03 -5.85 -4.86
N GLU A 214 -9.14 -5.74 -5.61
CA GLU A 214 -9.64 -6.85 -6.44
C GLU A 214 -8.60 -7.24 -7.51
N PHE A 215 -7.90 -6.27 -8.12
CA PHE A 215 -6.82 -6.54 -9.06
C PHE A 215 -5.65 -7.30 -8.40
N VAL A 216 -5.19 -6.87 -7.23
CA VAL A 216 -4.14 -7.56 -6.47
C VAL A 216 -4.58 -8.98 -6.14
N ARG A 217 -5.81 -9.18 -5.69
CA ARG A 217 -6.38 -10.49 -5.37
C ARG A 217 -6.45 -11.42 -6.59
N GLU A 218 -6.97 -10.93 -7.71
CA GLU A 218 -7.05 -11.72 -8.95
C GLU A 218 -5.65 -12.10 -9.47
N LEU A 219 -4.69 -11.18 -9.39
CA LEU A 219 -3.30 -11.42 -9.78
C LEU A 219 -2.63 -12.44 -8.87
N SER A 220 -2.79 -12.32 -7.55
CA SER A 220 -2.15 -13.20 -6.56
C SER A 220 -2.56 -14.66 -6.73
N ILE A 221 -3.84 -14.92 -6.99
CA ILE A 221 -4.34 -16.28 -7.24
C ILE A 221 -3.61 -16.92 -8.43
N LYS A 222 -3.41 -16.16 -9.51
CA LYS A 222 -2.73 -16.70 -10.69
C LYS A 222 -1.23 -16.82 -10.49
N CYS A 223 -0.60 -15.87 -9.78
CA CYS A 223 0.81 -15.96 -9.40
C CYS A 223 1.06 -17.20 -8.55
N ALA A 224 0.30 -17.40 -7.48
CA ALA A 224 0.41 -18.53 -6.57
C ALA A 224 0.22 -19.88 -7.30
N ASN A 225 -0.77 -19.97 -8.20
CA ASN A 225 -1.02 -21.20 -8.99
C ASN A 225 0.12 -21.54 -9.95
N ASN A 226 1.01 -20.61 -10.25
CA ASN A 226 2.16 -20.80 -11.14
C ASN A 226 3.51 -20.72 -10.39
N GLY A 227 3.51 -20.63 -9.06
CA GLY A 227 4.74 -20.54 -8.25
C GLY A 227 5.51 -19.23 -8.43
N ILE A 228 4.82 -18.15 -8.83
CA ILE A 228 5.37 -16.82 -9.08
C ILE A 228 5.14 -15.98 -7.84
N VAL A 229 6.21 -15.42 -7.26
CA VAL A 229 6.11 -14.48 -6.13
C VAL A 229 5.38 -13.21 -6.57
N LEU A 230 4.51 -12.69 -5.71
CA LEU A 230 3.90 -11.37 -5.88
C LEU A 230 4.35 -10.43 -4.76
N SER A 231 5.12 -9.41 -5.10
CA SER A 231 5.40 -8.26 -4.24
C SER A 231 4.65 -7.03 -4.74
N VAL A 232 4.20 -6.17 -3.82
CA VAL A 232 3.42 -4.97 -4.14
C VAL A 232 4.06 -3.75 -3.50
N ASP A 233 4.41 -2.77 -4.32
CA ASP A 233 5.00 -1.51 -3.86
C ASP A 233 3.93 -0.58 -3.31
N ASN A 234 4.22 0.04 -2.18
CA ASN A 234 3.32 0.92 -1.47
C ASN A 234 4.05 2.16 -0.96
N TYR A 235 3.35 3.27 -0.99
CA TYR A 235 3.78 4.47 -0.26
C TYR A 235 3.86 4.21 1.24
N VAL A 236 4.71 4.96 1.93
CA VAL A 236 4.65 5.07 3.39
C VAL A 236 3.21 5.45 3.82
N PRO A 237 2.66 4.81 4.87
CA PRO A 237 1.29 5.04 5.30
C PRO A 237 1.00 6.50 5.60
N THR A 238 -0.07 7.02 5.02
CA THR A 238 -0.66 8.32 5.28
C THR A 238 -2.17 8.24 5.13
N SER A 239 -2.91 9.26 5.57
CA SER A 239 -4.36 9.31 5.35
C SER A 239 -4.73 9.29 3.85
N TYR A 240 -3.88 9.84 2.98
CA TYR A 240 -4.11 9.87 1.52
C TYR A 240 -3.85 8.52 0.86
N THR A 241 -2.97 7.69 1.43
CA THR A 241 -2.58 6.39 0.87
C THR A 241 -3.28 5.23 1.56
N ALA A 242 -4.14 5.49 2.56
CA ALA A 242 -4.86 4.46 3.31
C ALA A 242 -5.76 3.59 2.41
N PHE A 243 -6.29 4.13 1.30
CA PHE A 243 -7.16 3.40 0.38
C PHE A 243 -6.44 2.28 -0.40
N TYR A 244 -5.10 2.29 -0.43
CA TYR A 244 -4.33 1.16 -0.95
C TYR A 244 -4.53 -0.10 -0.11
N ASN A 245 -4.98 0.05 1.16
CA ASN A 245 -5.41 -1.04 2.04
C ASN A 245 -4.36 -2.14 2.17
N ARG A 246 -3.18 -1.79 2.70
CA ARG A 246 -2.03 -2.70 2.86
C ARG A 246 -2.37 -3.95 3.69
N ALA A 247 -3.26 -3.81 4.67
CA ALA A 247 -3.74 -4.95 5.46
C ALA A 247 -4.44 -6.00 4.60
N GLU A 248 -5.24 -5.56 3.63
CA GLU A 248 -5.92 -6.48 2.71
C GLU A 248 -4.96 -7.00 1.65
N GLN A 249 -4.02 -6.17 1.15
CA GLN A 249 -2.96 -6.63 0.25
C GLN A 249 -2.14 -7.75 0.88
N ALA A 250 -1.81 -7.64 2.18
CA ALA A 250 -1.02 -8.64 2.90
C ALA A 250 -1.71 -10.01 3.00
N ASN A 251 -3.03 -10.08 2.83
CA ASN A 251 -3.73 -11.36 2.73
C ASN A 251 -3.47 -12.07 1.39
N PHE A 252 -3.11 -11.35 0.35
CA PHE A 252 -3.04 -11.89 -1.02
C PHE A 252 -1.62 -11.86 -1.59
N ALA A 253 -0.86 -10.79 -1.37
CA ALA A 253 0.52 -10.67 -1.83
C ALA A 253 1.47 -11.41 -0.90
N ASP A 254 2.58 -11.89 -1.45
CA ASP A 254 3.61 -12.56 -0.67
C ASP A 254 4.44 -11.53 0.12
N TYR A 255 4.71 -10.38 -0.48
CA TYR A 255 5.47 -9.29 0.13
C TYR A 255 4.85 -7.93 -0.16
N ILE A 256 4.97 -7.03 0.82
CA ILE A 256 4.60 -5.63 0.73
C ILE A 256 5.88 -4.80 0.83
N VAL A 257 6.22 -4.12 -0.25
CA VAL A 257 7.38 -3.22 -0.29
C VAL A 257 6.92 -1.82 0.13
N ILE A 258 7.56 -1.24 1.12
CA ILE A 258 7.32 0.14 1.52
C ILE A 258 8.39 1.03 0.93
N MET A 259 7.99 1.97 0.06
CA MET A 259 8.86 2.96 -0.55
C MET A 259 9.27 4.00 0.48
N GLY A 260 10.33 3.71 1.24
CA GLY A 260 10.84 4.54 2.32
C GLY A 260 11.62 5.76 1.80
N TYR A 261 11.11 6.43 0.77
CA TYR A 261 11.74 7.58 0.11
C TYR A 261 10.68 8.55 -0.45
N ASP A 262 11.14 9.67 -1.00
CA ASP A 262 10.33 10.81 -1.46
C ASP A 262 9.54 11.50 -0.32
N GLU A 263 10.11 11.53 0.90
CA GLU A 263 9.61 12.34 2.01
C GLU A 263 9.48 13.80 1.60
N HIS A 264 10.54 14.36 0.98
CA HIS A 264 10.54 15.66 0.33
C HIS A 264 10.76 15.49 -1.17
N TYR A 265 9.89 16.09 -1.97
CA TYR A 265 9.86 15.95 -3.43
C TYR A 265 9.76 17.30 -4.13
N ALA A 266 9.97 17.32 -5.45
CA ALA A 266 9.93 18.56 -6.24
C ALA A 266 8.60 19.32 -6.07
N GLY A 267 8.69 20.62 -5.79
CA GLY A 267 7.53 21.48 -5.56
C GLY A 267 7.13 21.60 -4.07
N GLY A 268 7.78 20.85 -3.17
CA GLY A 268 7.65 20.99 -1.73
C GLY A 268 8.83 21.76 -1.10
N ASP A 269 8.88 21.76 0.22
CA ASP A 269 9.98 22.37 1.00
C ASP A 269 11.26 21.55 0.88
N ALA A 270 12.41 22.22 1.04
CA ALA A 270 13.71 21.58 1.03
C ALA A 270 13.88 20.67 2.27
N GLY A 271 14.28 19.43 2.03
CA GLY A 271 14.47 18.43 3.08
C GLY A 271 15.09 17.13 2.56
N SER A 272 15.29 16.19 3.47
CA SER A 272 15.74 14.85 3.15
C SER A 272 14.72 14.10 2.30
N VAL A 273 15.16 13.27 1.36
CA VAL A 273 14.26 12.36 0.64
C VAL A 273 13.84 11.16 1.49
N SER A 274 14.53 10.90 2.63
CA SER A 274 14.32 9.70 3.44
C SER A 274 14.98 9.86 4.80
N SER A 275 14.45 10.75 5.67
CA SER A 275 14.98 10.92 7.02
C SER A 275 14.72 9.68 7.88
N ILE A 276 15.63 9.39 8.81
CA ILE A 276 15.55 8.19 9.64
C ILE A 276 14.31 8.19 10.54
N GLY A 277 13.88 9.37 11.02
CA GLY A 277 12.68 9.52 11.83
C GLY A 277 11.41 9.16 11.05
N TRP A 278 11.30 9.67 9.83
CA TRP A 278 10.16 9.41 8.95
C TRP A 278 10.10 7.94 8.51
N VAL A 279 11.26 7.33 8.18
CA VAL A 279 11.32 5.90 7.83
C VAL A 279 10.91 5.02 9.01
N LYS A 280 11.41 5.31 10.24
CA LYS A 280 11.01 4.58 11.44
C LYS A 280 9.51 4.65 11.69
N GLN A 281 8.91 5.83 11.55
CA GLN A 281 7.48 5.98 11.70
C GLN A 281 6.71 5.21 10.61
N GLY A 282 7.15 5.32 9.36
CA GLY A 282 6.53 4.61 8.25
C GLY A 282 6.55 3.09 8.42
N VAL A 283 7.65 2.51 8.88
CA VAL A 283 7.74 1.08 9.22
C VAL A 283 6.83 0.72 10.39
N ALA A 284 6.83 1.54 11.46
CA ALA A 284 5.97 1.30 12.62
C ALA A 284 4.48 1.31 12.25
N ASP A 285 4.06 2.26 11.42
CA ASP A 285 2.67 2.35 10.94
C ASP A 285 2.33 1.15 10.04
N THR A 286 3.25 0.73 9.16
CA THR A 286 3.06 -0.44 8.30
C THR A 286 2.92 -1.73 9.11
N LEU A 287 3.68 -1.90 10.18
CA LEU A 287 3.59 -3.06 11.08
C LEU A 287 2.24 -3.20 11.79
N THR A 288 1.43 -2.13 11.83
CA THR A 288 0.05 -2.22 12.32
C THR A 288 -0.90 -2.88 11.32
N GLU A 289 -0.51 -2.94 10.05
CA GLU A 289 -1.33 -3.42 8.93
C GLU A 289 -0.79 -4.74 8.34
N VAL A 290 0.53 -4.94 8.35
CA VAL A 290 1.23 -6.01 7.62
C VAL A 290 2.16 -6.79 8.57
N PRO A 291 2.20 -8.13 8.52
CA PRO A 291 3.18 -8.94 9.24
C PRO A 291 4.62 -8.57 8.86
N ALA A 292 5.52 -8.55 9.84
CA ALA A 292 6.90 -8.11 9.65
C ALA A 292 7.67 -8.92 8.59
N ASP A 293 7.45 -10.22 8.52
CA ASP A 293 8.07 -11.16 7.58
C ASP A 293 7.53 -11.05 6.14
N GLN A 294 6.54 -10.19 5.91
CA GLN A 294 6.05 -9.80 4.58
C GLN A 294 6.52 -8.40 4.15
N ILE A 295 7.15 -7.62 5.04
CA ILE A 295 7.53 -6.23 4.73
C ILE A 295 8.95 -6.19 4.18
N ILE A 296 9.12 -5.56 3.00
CA ILE A 296 10.42 -5.16 2.44
C ILE A 296 10.53 -3.64 2.52
N LEU A 297 11.61 -3.13 3.11
CA LEU A 297 11.86 -1.69 3.18
C LEU A 297 12.65 -1.21 1.96
N GLY A 298 12.03 -0.44 1.10
CA GLY A 298 12.67 0.26 -0.01
C GLY A 298 13.51 1.46 0.49
N MET A 299 14.74 1.57 0.00
CA MET A 299 15.69 2.63 0.34
C MET A 299 16.16 3.35 -0.93
N PRO A 300 16.39 4.69 -0.90
CA PRO A 300 16.86 5.42 -2.08
C PRO A 300 18.36 5.24 -2.31
N PHE A 301 18.76 5.17 -3.58
CA PHE A 301 20.15 5.33 -4.03
C PHE A 301 20.37 6.69 -4.73
N TYR A 302 19.52 7.65 -4.45
CA TYR A 302 19.57 9.01 -4.94
C TYR A 302 19.34 9.99 -3.81
N THR A 303 19.69 11.22 -4.03
CA THR A 303 19.35 12.35 -3.18
C THR A 303 18.80 13.49 -4.03
N ARG A 304 18.32 14.52 -3.35
CA ARG A 304 17.81 15.73 -3.97
C ARG A 304 18.67 16.92 -3.52
N VAL A 305 19.26 17.61 -4.49
CA VAL A 305 19.95 18.88 -4.26
C VAL A 305 18.92 19.99 -4.42
N TRP A 306 18.73 20.73 -3.38
CA TRP A 306 17.79 21.85 -3.30
C TRP A 306 18.51 23.15 -3.57
N GLN A 307 17.90 24.01 -4.38
CA GLN A 307 18.36 25.38 -4.64
C GLN A 307 17.30 26.35 -4.10
N LEU A 308 17.73 27.22 -3.21
CA LEU A 308 16.94 28.28 -2.59
C LEU A 308 17.45 29.61 -3.14
N THR A 309 16.69 30.26 -4.00
CA THR A 309 17.01 31.56 -4.59
C THR A 309 16.18 32.64 -3.91
N PRO A 310 16.78 33.72 -3.35
CA PRO A 310 16.02 34.81 -2.77
C PRO A 310 15.03 35.42 -3.76
N LYS A 311 13.80 35.63 -3.34
CA LYS A 311 12.80 36.32 -4.16
C LYS A 311 13.13 37.79 -4.27
N ASP A 312 12.98 38.36 -5.45
CA ASP A 312 13.06 39.79 -5.65
C ASP A 312 11.83 40.46 -5.00
N THR A 313 12.06 41.12 -3.86
CA THR A 313 11.00 41.79 -3.09
C THR A 313 10.53 43.09 -3.74
N SER A 314 11.07 43.47 -4.89
CA SER A 314 10.70 44.72 -5.57
C SER A 314 9.36 44.67 -6.31
N SER A 315 8.78 43.48 -6.49
CA SER A 315 7.44 43.26 -7.09
C SER A 315 6.48 42.61 -6.08
N LYS A 316 5.93 43.40 -5.18
CA LYS A 316 4.86 42.94 -4.29
C LYS A 316 3.53 42.87 -5.05
N ASP A 317 3.19 41.69 -5.55
CA ASP A 317 1.77 41.29 -5.69
C ASP A 317 1.45 40.32 -4.54
N SER A 318 0.87 40.92 -3.49
CA SER A 318 0.59 40.27 -2.22
C SER A 318 -0.76 39.53 -2.24
N SER A 319 -0.83 38.37 -2.91
CA SER A 319 -2.01 37.51 -2.81
C SER A 319 -1.71 36.03 -2.55
N ASP A 320 -0.44 35.63 -2.48
CA ASP A 320 -0.08 34.26 -2.11
C ASP A 320 0.30 34.17 -0.63
N SER A 321 -0.46 33.38 0.10
CA SER A 321 -0.31 33.12 1.55
C SER A 321 0.87 32.19 1.91
N ASN A 322 1.76 31.85 0.96
CA ASN A 322 3.00 31.13 1.22
C ASN A 322 4.16 32.13 1.30
N ASP A 323 4.44 32.56 2.52
CA ASP A 323 5.46 33.55 2.90
C ASP A 323 6.89 32.94 2.88
N SER A 324 7.28 32.23 1.83
CA SER A 324 8.68 31.83 1.68
C SER A 324 9.45 32.96 0.99
N SER A 325 10.49 33.48 1.63
CA SER A 325 11.41 34.48 1.08
C SER A 325 12.27 33.94 -0.08
N TYR A 326 12.08 32.67 -0.45
CA TYR A 326 12.87 31.98 -1.45
C TYR A 326 11.98 31.27 -2.48
N ASP A 327 12.45 31.24 -3.72
CA ASP A 327 12.02 30.29 -4.73
C ASP A 327 12.81 28.99 -4.53
N VAL A 328 12.08 27.89 -4.30
CA VAL A 328 12.68 26.58 -4.05
C VAL A 328 12.58 25.71 -5.30
N SER A 329 13.73 25.25 -5.77
CA SER A 329 13.81 24.26 -6.84
C SER A 329 14.72 23.11 -6.43
N SER A 330 14.61 21.97 -7.12
CA SER A 330 15.43 20.82 -6.78
C SER A 330 15.76 19.96 -7.99
N LYS A 331 16.85 19.20 -7.87
CA LYS A 331 17.31 18.27 -8.89
C LYS A 331 17.78 16.97 -8.23
N ILE A 332 17.44 15.84 -8.84
CA ILE A 332 17.85 14.50 -8.39
C ILE A 332 19.30 14.25 -8.81
N TYR A 333 20.08 13.71 -7.88
CA TYR A 333 21.44 13.26 -8.05
C TYR A 333 21.60 11.84 -7.52
N GLY A 334 22.21 10.95 -8.30
CA GLY A 334 22.69 9.68 -7.76
C GLY A 334 23.85 9.91 -6.77
N MET A 335 24.09 8.97 -5.87
CA MET A 335 25.05 9.11 -4.76
C MET A 335 26.43 9.63 -5.18
N ARG A 336 27.01 9.05 -6.26
CA ARG A 336 28.33 9.48 -6.77
C ARG A 336 28.32 10.90 -7.32
N ALA A 337 27.25 11.29 -7.99
CA ALA A 337 27.13 12.64 -8.57
C ALA A 337 26.93 13.69 -7.47
N ALA A 338 26.26 13.33 -6.39
CA ALA A 338 26.11 14.21 -5.22
C ALA A 338 27.46 14.41 -4.49
N ASP A 339 28.24 13.35 -4.26
CA ASP A 339 29.59 13.47 -3.69
C ASP A 339 30.53 14.30 -4.60
N ALA A 340 30.47 14.11 -5.93
CA ALA A 340 31.24 14.89 -6.87
C ALA A 340 30.87 16.38 -6.81
N LEU A 341 29.58 16.72 -6.73
CA LEU A 341 29.09 18.09 -6.59
C LEU A 341 29.70 18.79 -5.36
N LEU A 342 29.79 18.10 -4.23
CA LEU A 342 30.41 18.66 -3.02
C LEU A 342 31.90 18.87 -3.19
N THR A 343 32.59 17.91 -3.80
CA THR A 343 34.01 17.99 -4.09
C THR A 343 34.33 19.17 -5.03
N ASP A 344 33.56 19.35 -6.08
CA ASP A 344 33.72 20.41 -7.08
C ASP A 344 33.50 21.81 -6.49
N ASN A 345 32.73 21.90 -5.40
CA ASN A 345 32.45 23.15 -4.70
C ASN A 345 33.26 23.31 -3.38
N ASP A 346 34.20 22.41 -3.09
CA ASP A 346 35.02 22.38 -1.87
C ASP A 346 34.17 22.42 -0.58
N VAL A 347 33.09 21.63 -0.56
CA VAL A 347 32.11 21.60 0.54
C VAL A 347 32.31 20.36 1.40
N THR A 348 32.42 20.58 2.70
CA THR A 348 32.50 19.51 3.69
C THR A 348 31.09 19.13 4.19
N LYS A 349 30.79 17.84 4.13
CA LYS A 349 29.56 17.27 4.71
C LYS A 349 29.72 16.99 6.20
N THR A 350 28.65 17.18 6.96
CA THR A 350 28.59 16.88 8.41
C THR A 350 27.42 15.93 8.69
N TRP A 351 27.62 15.06 9.68
CA TRP A 351 26.54 14.14 10.08
C TRP A 351 25.41 14.91 10.74
N ASP A 352 24.21 14.79 10.18
CA ASP A 352 22.98 15.29 10.76
C ASP A 352 22.26 14.15 11.49
N GLN A 353 22.20 14.27 12.82
CA GLN A 353 21.63 13.24 13.68
C GLN A 353 20.12 13.11 13.52
N GLU A 354 19.43 14.17 13.16
CA GLU A 354 17.97 14.22 13.02
C GLU A 354 17.52 13.43 11.77
N SER A 355 18.16 13.70 10.64
CA SER A 355 17.87 12.96 9.41
C SER A 355 18.55 11.59 9.33
N GLY A 356 19.60 11.34 10.14
CA GLY A 356 20.43 10.14 10.04
C GLY A 356 21.22 10.08 8.73
N GLN A 357 21.67 11.23 8.24
CA GLN A 357 22.36 11.41 6.97
C GLN A 357 23.53 12.39 7.10
N ASN A 358 24.43 12.35 6.13
CA ASN A 358 25.36 13.45 5.96
C ASN A 358 24.65 14.62 5.27
N TYR A 359 24.78 15.82 5.84
CA TYR A 359 24.22 17.07 5.33
C TYR A 359 25.33 18.00 4.84
N ALA A 360 25.05 18.72 3.78
CA ALA A 360 25.90 19.79 3.29
C ALA A 360 25.07 20.97 2.79
N GLU A 361 25.64 22.18 2.98
CA GLU A 361 25.08 23.43 2.48
C GLU A 361 26.19 24.29 1.89
N PHE A 362 25.93 24.97 0.77
CA PHE A 362 26.87 25.90 0.15
C PHE A 362 26.12 26.97 -0.64
N THR A 363 26.81 28.08 -0.89
CA THR A 363 26.28 29.19 -1.68
C THR A 363 26.98 29.25 -3.03
N SER A 364 26.22 29.44 -4.10
CA SER A 364 26.75 29.69 -5.45
C SER A 364 25.88 30.76 -6.14
N GLY A 365 26.51 31.88 -6.54
CA GLY A 365 25.77 33.08 -6.95
C GLY A 365 24.91 33.60 -5.77
N ASP A 366 23.66 33.92 -6.05
CA ASP A 366 22.70 34.41 -5.05
C ASP A 366 21.89 33.29 -4.39
N SER A 367 22.16 32.02 -4.74
CA SER A 367 21.39 30.86 -4.27
C SER A 367 22.15 30.09 -3.19
N THR A 368 21.38 29.56 -2.23
CA THR A 368 21.84 28.56 -1.28
C THR A 368 21.46 27.17 -1.74
N PHE A 369 22.41 26.24 -1.69
CA PHE A 369 22.20 24.83 -2.02
C PHE A 369 22.23 23.99 -0.77
N LYS A 370 21.27 23.08 -0.63
CA LYS A 370 21.16 22.14 0.50
C LYS A 370 21.04 20.71 -0.02
N VAL A 371 21.71 19.78 0.65
CA VAL A 371 21.65 18.37 0.29
C VAL A 371 21.77 17.48 1.53
N TRP A 372 20.89 16.50 1.67
CA TRP A 372 20.98 15.37 2.59
C TRP A 372 21.42 14.17 1.76
N LEU A 373 22.61 13.66 2.03
CA LEU A 373 23.25 12.67 1.17
C LEU A 373 22.82 11.25 1.56
N GLU A 374 22.54 10.45 0.55
CA GLU A 374 22.49 9.01 0.70
C GLU A 374 23.89 8.43 0.52
N ASP A 375 24.32 7.64 1.49
CA ASP A 375 25.61 6.94 1.47
C ASP A 375 25.56 5.66 2.33
N ALA A 376 26.69 5.01 2.52
CA ALA A 376 26.78 3.77 3.30
C ALA A 376 26.32 3.96 4.76
N ASN A 377 26.55 5.15 5.36
CA ASN A 377 26.19 5.40 6.75
C ASN A 377 24.66 5.53 6.89
N SER A 378 24.00 6.29 5.99
CA SER A 378 22.54 6.42 5.98
C SER A 378 21.84 5.09 5.69
N ALA A 379 22.40 4.28 4.77
CA ALA A 379 21.91 2.95 4.49
C ALA A 379 22.04 2.02 5.71
N GLU A 380 23.15 2.10 6.46
CA GLU A 380 23.34 1.32 7.68
C GLU A 380 22.30 1.64 8.76
N GLU A 381 21.96 2.92 8.95
CA GLU A 381 20.90 3.32 9.88
C GLU A 381 19.55 2.71 9.51
N ARG A 382 19.20 2.66 8.23
CA ARG A 382 17.95 2.02 7.77
C ARG A 382 17.99 0.50 7.89
N LEU A 383 19.14 -0.13 7.64
CA LEU A 383 19.32 -1.57 7.85
C LEU A 383 19.15 -1.99 9.31
N LYS A 384 19.43 -1.08 10.29
CA LYS A 384 19.11 -1.34 11.70
C LYS A 384 17.60 -1.46 11.89
N ILE A 385 16.79 -0.62 11.22
CA ILE A 385 15.32 -0.73 11.29
C ILE A 385 14.85 -2.09 10.77
N VAL A 386 15.39 -2.55 9.63
CA VAL A 386 15.06 -3.86 9.05
C VAL A 386 15.36 -4.98 10.04
N LYS A 387 16.57 -4.98 10.63
CA LYS A 387 17.00 -6.00 11.59
C LYS A 387 16.20 -5.98 12.88
N ASP A 388 16.00 -4.80 13.47
CA ASP A 388 15.32 -4.64 14.76
C ASP A 388 13.86 -5.07 14.69
N ASN A 389 13.21 -4.86 13.54
CA ASN A 389 11.82 -5.24 13.29
C ASN A 389 11.67 -6.61 12.62
N LYS A 390 12.78 -7.30 12.28
CA LYS A 390 12.79 -8.61 11.60
C LYS A 390 11.99 -8.59 10.29
N LEU A 391 12.18 -7.55 9.48
CA LEU A 391 11.56 -7.46 8.17
C LEU A 391 12.14 -8.50 7.21
N ALA A 392 11.42 -8.75 6.08
CA ALA A 392 11.74 -9.79 5.08
C ALA A 392 13.08 -9.63 4.38
#